data_c452d326ae03cfa6789b678e29357805
#
_entry.id   c452d326ae03cfa6789b678e29357805
#
_cell.length_a   1.000
_cell.length_b   1.000
_cell.length_c   1.000
_cell.angle_alpha   90.00
_cell.angle_beta   90.00
_cell.angle_gamma   90.00
#
_symmetry.space_group_name_H-M   'P 1'
#
loop_
_entity.id
_entity.type
_entity.pdbx_description
1 polymer ?
#
loop_
_entity_poly.entity_id
_entity_poly.type
_entity_poly.pdbx_seq_one_letter_code
_entity_poly.pdbx_strand_id
1 'polypeptide(L)'
;MRSWRTALCVVGLLGICIGASWGHVHRYSTLSPIDELQHLDYVIRIGHGHLVVMGDRFDQESLRLESCHRLDAEFDAKVPDCVVGVGVVLDPTRFQEDGYNTAAIHPPTYYAIDNVVARLLDRVLPGDQDVLVAARLVSGLWLAAGIVLLWFLLRSVGADRLLAFALAAAIAVSPTVLHASATVTNDATSILVGTAMVFSVLRWERRSLPLWVPAAIAALAAATKVTNLLAVALVLVYLVVRVLIADPGTDTDVRRRLRRFTERDRRVSVGIAAIGGSAGVVALGWAAAS
;
A
#
# COMPACT_ATOMS: atom_id res chain seq x y z
N MET A 1 17.08 6.24 -30.19
CA MET A 1 17.90 5.23 -29.45
C MET A 1 17.74 5.25 -27.92
N ARG A 2 17.02 6.21 -27.29
CA ARG A 2 16.86 6.27 -25.80
C ARG A 2 15.70 5.44 -25.24
N SER A 3 14.65 5.13 -26.02
CA SER A 3 13.42 4.48 -25.53
C SER A 3 13.59 3.00 -25.18
N TRP A 4 14.28 2.19 -25.98
CA TRP A 4 14.43 0.75 -25.76
C TRP A 4 15.17 0.40 -24.47
N ARG A 5 16.20 1.20 -24.11
CA ARG A 5 16.91 1.00 -22.84
C ARG A 5 16.06 1.31 -21.61
N THR A 6 15.11 2.25 -21.72
CA THR A 6 14.12 2.52 -20.67
C THR A 6 13.17 1.34 -20.55
N ALA A 7 12.65 0.84 -21.69
CA ALA A 7 11.79 -0.33 -21.72
C ALA A 7 12.48 -1.57 -21.11
N LEU A 8 13.75 -1.82 -21.39
CA LEU A 8 14.51 -2.91 -20.79
C LEU A 8 14.60 -2.79 -19.26
N CYS A 9 14.87 -1.60 -18.70
CA CYS A 9 14.90 -1.40 -17.26
C CYS A 9 13.52 -1.66 -16.63
N VAL A 10 12.46 -1.14 -17.24
CA VAL A 10 11.08 -1.36 -16.74
C VAL A 10 10.73 -2.84 -16.79
N VAL A 11 10.95 -3.52 -17.92
CA VAL A 11 10.69 -4.96 -18.06
C VAL A 11 11.52 -5.78 -17.08
N GLY A 12 12.81 -5.42 -16.89
CA GLY A 12 13.68 -6.06 -15.91
C GLY A 12 13.16 -5.91 -14.48
N LEU A 13 12.73 -4.71 -14.07
CA LEU A 13 12.16 -4.47 -12.74
C LEU A 13 10.83 -5.20 -12.53
N LEU A 14 9.96 -5.19 -13.54
CA LEU A 14 8.71 -5.98 -13.50
C LEU A 14 9.01 -7.46 -13.37
N GLY A 15 9.97 -8.00 -14.15
CA GLY A 15 10.41 -9.39 -14.06
C GLY A 15 10.94 -9.75 -12.67
N ILE A 16 11.75 -8.87 -12.05
CA ILE A 16 12.26 -9.07 -10.68
C ILE A 16 11.10 -9.08 -9.67
N CYS A 17 10.22 -8.08 -9.70
CA CYS A 17 9.10 -8.00 -8.76
C CYS A 17 8.14 -9.18 -8.89
N ILE A 18 7.71 -9.50 -10.11
CA ILE A 18 6.78 -10.61 -10.37
C ILE A 18 7.45 -11.95 -10.00
N GLY A 19 8.69 -12.17 -10.43
CA GLY A 19 9.42 -13.41 -10.13
C GLY A 19 9.68 -13.60 -8.64
N ALA A 20 10.05 -12.54 -7.92
CA ALA A 20 10.26 -12.58 -6.48
C ALA A 20 8.95 -12.84 -5.71
N SER A 21 7.87 -12.11 -6.06
CA SER A 21 6.55 -12.34 -5.44
C SER A 21 6.01 -13.73 -5.74
N TRP A 22 6.09 -14.18 -6.99
CA TRP A 22 5.69 -15.54 -7.38
C TRP A 22 6.46 -16.61 -6.61
N GLY A 23 7.79 -16.49 -6.54
CA GLY A 23 8.64 -17.43 -5.80
C GLY A 23 8.32 -17.45 -4.30
N HIS A 24 8.03 -16.27 -3.71
CA HIS A 24 7.66 -16.17 -2.29
C HIS A 24 6.30 -16.83 -2.02
N VAL A 25 5.27 -16.48 -2.80
CA VAL A 25 3.90 -17.03 -2.65
C VAL A 25 3.89 -18.56 -2.75
N HIS A 26 4.65 -19.15 -3.69
CA HIS A 26 4.69 -20.60 -3.86
C HIS A 26 5.59 -21.31 -2.85
N ARG A 27 6.55 -20.61 -2.24
CA ARG A 27 7.40 -21.20 -1.20
C ARG A 27 6.72 -21.19 0.16
N TYR A 28 5.91 -20.20 0.46
CA TYR A 28 5.24 -20.04 1.75
C TYR A 28 3.73 -20.19 1.56
N SER A 29 3.27 -21.46 1.61
CA SER A 29 1.85 -21.79 1.45
C SER A 29 1.01 -21.51 2.69
N THR A 30 1.63 -21.34 3.85
CA THR A 30 0.95 -20.99 5.11
C THR A 30 0.62 -19.52 5.17
N LEU A 31 -0.44 -19.16 5.89
CA LEU A 31 -0.75 -17.77 6.22
C LEU A 31 0.37 -17.15 7.06
N SER A 32 0.65 -15.87 6.84
CA SER A 32 1.57 -15.13 7.69
C SER A 32 0.96 -14.95 9.08
N PRO A 33 1.74 -15.09 10.17
CA PRO A 33 1.26 -14.83 11.52
C PRO A 33 1.02 -13.34 11.81
N ILE A 34 1.37 -12.45 10.87
CA ILE A 34 1.24 -11.01 11.02
C ILE A 34 0.03 -10.55 10.22
N ASP A 35 -1.14 -10.56 10.86
CA ASP A 35 -2.41 -9.96 10.42
C ASP A 35 -2.93 -10.36 9.02
N GLU A 36 -2.34 -11.39 8.36
CA GLU A 36 -2.74 -11.74 7.01
C GLU A 36 -4.17 -12.28 6.94
N LEU A 37 -4.60 -13.05 7.94
CA LEU A 37 -5.98 -13.55 8.01
C LEU A 37 -6.97 -12.41 8.08
N GLN A 38 -6.72 -11.40 8.91
CA GLN A 38 -7.58 -10.24 9.11
C GLN A 38 -7.76 -9.47 7.80
N HIS A 39 -6.68 -9.28 7.06
CA HIS A 39 -6.70 -8.61 5.77
C HIS A 39 -7.37 -9.46 4.69
N LEU A 40 -7.11 -10.78 4.65
CA LEU A 40 -7.73 -11.70 3.71
C LEU A 40 -9.25 -11.78 3.92
N ASP A 41 -9.69 -11.88 5.17
CA ASP A 41 -11.12 -11.86 5.52
C ASP A 41 -11.79 -10.58 5.01
N TYR A 42 -11.14 -9.43 5.16
CA TYR A 42 -11.68 -8.19 4.64
C TYR A 42 -11.81 -8.20 3.10
N VAL A 43 -10.80 -8.75 2.38
CA VAL A 43 -10.86 -8.91 0.92
C VAL A 43 -12.04 -9.81 0.52
N ILE A 44 -12.27 -10.91 1.23
CA ILE A 44 -13.37 -11.84 0.97
C ILE A 44 -14.72 -11.16 1.23
N ARG A 45 -14.90 -10.57 2.41
CA ARG A 45 -16.18 -9.95 2.82
C ARG A 45 -16.58 -8.78 1.94
N ILE A 46 -15.64 -7.92 1.56
CA ILE A 46 -15.94 -6.80 0.65
C ILE A 46 -16.37 -7.32 -0.73
N GLY A 47 -15.86 -8.47 -1.13
CA GLY A 47 -16.30 -9.17 -2.33
C GLY A 47 -17.74 -9.70 -2.27
N HIS A 48 -18.27 -9.91 -1.07
CA HIS A 48 -19.65 -10.24 -0.78
C HIS A 48 -20.52 -9.00 -0.51
N GLY A 49 -19.97 -7.79 -0.61
CA GLY A 49 -20.67 -6.53 -0.37
C GLY A 49 -20.75 -6.12 1.10
N HIS A 50 -19.94 -6.73 1.98
CA HIS A 50 -19.88 -6.43 3.40
C HIS A 50 -18.63 -5.66 3.78
N LEU A 51 -18.77 -4.51 4.44
CA LEU A 51 -17.67 -3.81 5.08
C LEU A 51 -17.42 -4.46 6.45
N VAL A 52 -16.13 -4.67 6.78
CA VAL A 52 -15.74 -5.12 8.11
C VAL A 52 -15.85 -3.95 9.07
N VAL A 53 -16.55 -4.15 10.18
CA VAL A 53 -16.73 -3.17 11.26
C VAL A 53 -16.19 -3.72 12.58
N MET A 54 -15.92 -2.82 13.53
CA MET A 54 -15.45 -3.23 14.86
C MET A 54 -16.44 -4.20 15.54
N GLY A 55 -15.90 -5.34 16.00
CA GLY A 55 -16.68 -6.41 16.61
C GLY A 55 -17.12 -7.51 15.65
N ASP A 56 -16.87 -7.36 14.35
CA ASP A 56 -17.11 -8.45 13.39
C ASP A 56 -16.17 -9.63 13.65
N ARG A 57 -16.71 -10.84 13.51
CA ARG A 57 -15.93 -12.08 13.52
C ARG A 57 -15.62 -12.51 12.10
N PHE A 58 -14.55 -13.30 11.93
CA PHE A 58 -14.15 -13.83 10.62
C PHE A 58 -15.29 -14.60 9.93
N ASP A 59 -15.33 -14.47 8.61
CA ASP A 59 -16.21 -15.26 7.76
C ASP A 59 -15.79 -16.74 7.76
N GLN A 60 -16.75 -17.64 7.55
CA GLN A 60 -16.49 -19.09 7.52
C GLN A 60 -15.53 -19.50 6.40
N GLU A 61 -15.51 -18.78 5.29
CA GLU A 61 -14.55 -19.01 4.21
C GLU A 61 -13.12 -18.70 4.67
N SER A 62 -12.92 -17.58 5.36
CA SER A 62 -11.64 -17.18 5.93
C SER A 62 -11.13 -18.16 6.97
N LEU A 63 -12.01 -18.64 7.85
CA LEU A 63 -11.67 -19.66 8.85
C LEU A 63 -11.25 -20.99 8.21
N ARG A 64 -11.91 -21.40 7.12
CA ARG A 64 -11.50 -22.59 6.36
C ARG A 64 -10.13 -22.41 5.72
N LEU A 65 -9.88 -21.25 5.13
CA LEU A 65 -8.57 -20.95 4.55
C LEU A 65 -7.48 -21.01 5.62
N GLU A 66 -7.68 -20.41 6.79
CA GLU A 66 -6.69 -20.52 7.86
C GLU A 66 -6.48 -21.97 8.30
N SER A 67 -7.51 -22.76 8.46
CA SER A 67 -7.40 -24.16 8.85
C SER A 67 -6.57 -25.00 7.86
N CYS A 68 -6.62 -24.65 6.55
CA CYS A 68 -5.89 -25.35 5.50
C CYS A 68 -4.51 -24.76 5.20
N HIS A 69 -4.27 -23.51 5.59
CA HIS A 69 -3.00 -22.79 5.42
C HIS A 69 -2.38 -22.38 6.75
N ARG A 70 -2.73 -23.06 7.83
CA ARG A 70 -2.21 -22.77 9.17
C ARG A 70 -0.69 -22.92 9.24
N LEU A 71 -0.08 -22.15 10.12
CA LEU A 71 1.28 -22.36 10.58
C LEU A 71 1.41 -23.71 11.29
N ASP A 72 2.66 -24.13 11.59
CA ASP A 72 2.90 -25.37 12.34
C ASP A 72 2.05 -25.43 13.61
N ALA A 73 1.61 -26.65 13.97
CA ALA A 73 0.73 -26.95 15.09
C ALA A 73 1.22 -26.38 16.45
N GLU A 74 2.50 -26.03 16.54
CA GLU A 74 3.10 -25.42 17.74
C GLU A 74 2.65 -23.96 17.94
N PHE A 75 2.43 -23.22 16.83
CA PHE A 75 1.94 -21.83 16.88
C PHE A 75 0.41 -21.73 16.88
N ASP A 76 -0.26 -22.65 16.14
CA ASP A 76 -1.71 -22.63 15.94
C ASP A 76 -2.38 -23.86 16.55
N ALA A 77 -1.98 -24.27 17.75
CA ALA A 77 -2.49 -25.49 18.42
C ALA A 77 -4.01 -25.51 18.61
N LYS A 78 -4.69 -24.36 18.60
CA LYS A 78 -6.15 -24.25 18.74
C LYS A 78 -6.89 -24.36 17.40
N VAL A 79 -6.22 -24.02 16.29
CA VAL A 79 -6.86 -23.99 14.97
C VAL A 79 -7.20 -25.43 14.55
N PRO A 80 -8.43 -25.70 14.09
CA PRO A 80 -8.83 -27.04 13.64
C PRO A 80 -8.01 -27.50 12.44
N ASP A 81 -7.96 -28.82 12.27
CA ASP A 81 -7.40 -29.40 11.03
C ASP A 81 -8.19 -28.94 9.82
N CYS A 82 -7.52 -28.91 8.66
CA CYS A 82 -8.14 -28.50 7.40
C CYS A 82 -9.44 -29.27 7.14
N VAL A 83 -10.54 -28.58 7.09
CA VAL A 83 -11.86 -29.17 6.85
C VAL A 83 -12.26 -28.93 5.39
N VAL A 84 -12.14 -29.98 4.60
CA VAL A 84 -12.64 -30.01 3.22
C VAL A 84 -14.08 -30.53 3.23
N GLY A 85 -15.07 -29.65 3.17
CA GLY A 85 -16.47 -30.07 3.10
C GLY A 85 -17.47 -28.93 3.28
N VAL A 86 -18.60 -29.04 2.56
CA VAL A 86 -19.71 -28.08 2.68
C VAL A 86 -20.49 -28.39 3.95
N GLY A 87 -20.73 -27.38 4.80
CA GLY A 87 -21.64 -27.46 5.94
C GLY A 87 -21.00 -27.59 7.32
N VAL A 88 -19.67 -27.71 7.43
CA VAL A 88 -18.99 -27.64 8.72
C VAL A 88 -18.86 -26.16 9.15
N VAL A 89 -19.45 -25.84 10.30
CA VAL A 89 -19.33 -24.52 10.93
C VAL A 89 -18.13 -24.54 11.88
N LEU A 90 -17.13 -23.71 11.60
CA LEU A 90 -15.97 -23.54 12.44
C LEU A 90 -16.26 -22.55 13.57
N ASP A 91 -15.78 -22.85 14.77
CA ASP A 91 -15.89 -21.95 15.91
C ASP A 91 -14.82 -20.85 15.82
N PRO A 92 -15.22 -19.59 15.62
CA PRO A 92 -14.26 -18.49 15.46
C PRO A 92 -13.32 -18.32 16.67
N THR A 93 -13.75 -18.68 17.88
CA THR A 93 -12.96 -18.51 19.11
C THR A 93 -11.70 -19.39 19.16
N ARG A 94 -11.56 -20.32 18.23
CA ARG A 94 -10.39 -21.18 18.08
C ARG A 94 -9.29 -20.57 17.17
N PHE A 95 -9.55 -19.40 16.60
CA PHE A 95 -8.69 -18.72 15.64
C PHE A 95 -8.06 -17.47 16.27
N GLN A 96 -7.22 -16.78 15.49
CA GLN A 96 -6.51 -15.56 15.92
C GLN A 96 -7.52 -14.53 16.47
N GLU A 97 -7.10 -13.75 17.47
CA GLU A 97 -7.91 -12.68 18.10
C GLU A 97 -9.32 -13.15 18.55
N ASP A 98 -9.44 -14.41 19.01
CA ASP A 98 -10.72 -15.04 19.36
C ASP A 98 -11.76 -14.94 18.22
N GLY A 99 -11.30 -14.89 16.99
CA GLY A 99 -12.12 -14.81 15.78
C GLY A 99 -12.59 -13.40 15.40
N TYR A 100 -12.12 -12.34 16.09
CA TYR A 100 -12.46 -10.96 15.73
C TYR A 100 -11.53 -10.42 14.63
N ASN A 101 -12.13 -9.72 13.66
CA ASN A 101 -11.35 -9.07 12.60
C ASN A 101 -10.87 -7.69 13.05
N THR A 102 -9.59 -7.57 13.34
CA THR A 102 -8.94 -6.32 13.76
C THR A 102 -8.65 -5.37 12.58
N ALA A 103 -8.75 -5.83 11.32
CA ALA A 103 -8.57 -4.98 10.14
C ALA A 103 -9.72 -3.96 9.95
N ALA A 104 -10.78 -4.01 10.75
CA ALA A 104 -11.88 -3.04 10.77
C ALA A 104 -11.43 -1.57 10.90
N ILE A 105 -10.27 -1.33 11.52
CA ILE A 105 -9.68 0.02 11.65
C ILE A 105 -9.14 0.58 10.33
N HIS A 106 -9.03 -0.23 9.28
CA HIS A 106 -8.45 0.18 8.00
C HIS A 106 -9.53 0.57 6.98
N PRO A 107 -9.27 1.62 6.16
CA PRO A 107 -10.19 2.01 5.09
C PRO A 107 -10.37 0.90 4.04
N PRO A 108 -11.56 0.78 3.43
CA PRO A 108 -11.91 -0.34 2.55
C PRO A 108 -11.26 -0.33 1.17
N THR A 109 -10.65 0.79 0.76
CA THR A 109 -10.21 1.01 -0.63
C THR A 109 -9.20 -0.02 -1.11
N TYR A 110 -8.20 -0.37 -0.27
CA TYR A 110 -7.23 -1.41 -0.61
C TYR A 110 -7.94 -2.74 -0.87
N TYR A 111 -8.77 -3.18 0.05
CA TYR A 111 -9.46 -4.48 -0.01
C TYR A 111 -10.43 -4.59 -1.20
N ALA A 112 -11.11 -3.49 -1.54
CA ALA A 112 -11.99 -3.45 -2.71
C ALA A 112 -11.20 -3.60 -4.02
N ILE A 113 -10.07 -2.91 -4.14
CA ILE A 113 -9.20 -3.04 -5.32
C ILE A 113 -8.61 -4.44 -5.38
N ASP A 114 -8.12 -4.96 -4.24
CA ASP A 114 -7.50 -6.27 -4.14
C ASP A 114 -8.50 -7.37 -4.54
N ASN A 115 -9.72 -7.35 -4.02
CA ASN A 115 -10.77 -8.30 -4.40
C ASN A 115 -11.07 -8.28 -5.91
N VAL A 116 -11.25 -7.10 -6.50
CA VAL A 116 -11.55 -6.98 -7.94
C VAL A 116 -10.41 -7.55 -8.78
N VAL A 117 -9.16 -7.20 -8.45
CA VAL A 117 -7.99 -7.65 -9.22
C VAL A 117 -7.72 -9.14 -8.99
N ALA A 118 -7.87 -9.65 -7.75
CA ALA A 118 -7.72 -11.07 -7.44
C ALA A 118 -8.72 -11.92 -8.24
N ARG A 119 -9.99 -11.53 -8.31
CA ARG A 119 -11.00 -12.20 -9.14
C ARG A 119 -10.71 -12.16 -10.64
N LEU A 120 -10.04 -11.11 -11.11
CA LEU A 120 -9.59 -11.04 -12.50
C LEU A 120 -8.40 -11.97 -12.75
N LEU A 121 -7.45 -12.04 -11.83
CA LEU A 121 -6.30 -12.95 -11.91
C LEU A 121 -6.74 -14.41 -11.87
N ASP A 122 -7.66 -14.77 -10.99
CA ASP A 122 -8.25 -16.11 -10.89
C ASP A 122 -8.83 -16.61 -12.22
N ARG A 123 -9.45 -15.71 -13.01
CA ARG A 123 -10.00 -16.04 -14.33
C ARG A 123 -8.96 -16.28 -15.43
N VAL A 124 -7.76 -15.70 -15.29
CA VAL A 124 -6.72 -15.74 -16.34
C VAL A 124 -5.56 -16.65 -16.00
N LEU A 125 -5.35 -16.95 -14.73
CA LEU A 125 -4.32 -17.88 -14.30
C LEU A 125 -4.79 -19.33 -14.52
N PRO A 126 -3.93 -20.22 -14.99
CA PRO A 126 -4.28 -21.63 -15.18
C PRO A 126 -4.37 -22.34 -13.81
N GLY A 127 -5.41 -23.18 -13.67
CA GLY A 127 -5.63 -23.99 -12.46
C GLY A 127 -6.64 -23.35 -11.51
N ASP A 128 -7.11 -24.15 -10.56
CA ASP A 128 -8.02 -23.71 -9.49
C ASP A 128 -7.15 -23.03 -8.41
N GLN A 129 -6.91 -21.73 -8.60
CA GLN A 129 -6.09 -20.97 -7.67
C GLN A 129 -6.91 -20.65 -6.44
N ASP A 130 -6.32 -20.84 -5.27
CA ASP A 130 -6.89 -20.37 -4.02
C ASP A 130 -6.95 -18.83 -4.00
N VAL A 131 -8.02 -18.26 -3.47
CA VAL A 131 -8.19 -16.81 -3.29
C VAL A 131 -7.00 -16.17 -2.56
N LEU A 132 -6.37 -16.90 -1.64
CA LEU A 132 -5.14 -16.47 -0.95
C LEU A 132 -4.00 -16.21 -1.94
N VAL A 133 -3.75 -17.16 -2.87
CA VAL A 133 -2.69 -17.02 -3.88
C VAL A 133 -2.98 -15.84 -4.78
N ALA A 134 -4.22 -15.69 -5.26
CA ALA A 134 -4.62 -14.58 -6.11
C ALA A 134 -4.42 -13.22 -5.40
N ALA A 135 -4.89 -13.07 -4.17
CA ALA A 135 -4.75 -11.86 -3.37
C ALA A 135 -3.27 -11.50 -3.09
N ARG A 136 -2.43 -12.49 -2.77
CA ARG A 136 -0.97 -12.30 -2.61
C ARG A 136 -0.30 -11.81 -3.89
N LEU A 137 -0.72 -12.32 -5.05
CA LEU A 137 -0.18 -11.87 -6.33
C LEU A 137 -0.60 -10.42 -6.63
N VAL A 138 -1.80 -9.99 -6.21
CA VAL A 138 -2.19 -8.56 -6.29
C VAL A 138 -1.26 -7.69 -5.45
N SER A 139 -0.90 -8.13 -4.24
CA SER A 139 0.10 -7.42 -3.41
C SER A 139 1.44 -7.28 -4.16
N GLY A 140 1.87 -8.31 -4.90
CA GLY A 140 3.04 -8.24 -5.80
C GLY A 140 2.90 -7.22 -6.94
N LEU A 141 1.70 -6.99 -7.46
CA LEU A 141 1.46 -5.95 -8.48
C LEU A 141 1.60 -4.53 -7.90
N TRP A 142 1.15 -4.31 -6.65
CA TRP A 142 1.41 -3.04 -5.96
C TRP A 142 2.91 -2.76 -5.84
N LEU A 143 3.71 -3.76 -5.47
CA LEU A 143 5.17 -3.66 -5.43
C LEU A 143 5.73 -3.31 -6.80
N ALA A 144 5.35 -4.05 -7.85
CA ALA A 144 5.85 -3.85 -9.19
C ALA A 144 5.58 -2.42 -9.69
N ALA A 145 4.36 -1.91 -9.50
CA ALA A 145 4.00 -0.54 -9.84
C ALA A 145 4.82 0.49 -9.04
N GLY A 146 5.00 0.27 -7.73
CA GLY A 146 5.77 1.14 -6.85
C GLY A 146 7.25 1.20 -7.23
N ILE A 147 7.87 0.05 -7.52
CA ILE A 147 9.29 -0.06 -7.91
C ILE A 147 9.56 0.59 -9.27
N VAL A 148 8.68 0.39 -10.25
CA VAL A 148 8.80 1.07 -11.55
C VAL A 148 8.68 2.58 -11.37
N LEU A 149 7.72 3.04 -10.56
CA LEU A 149 7.57 4.47 -10.29
C LEU A 149 8.77 5.03 -9.52
N LEU A 150 9.33 4.28 -8.56
CA LEU A 150 10.55 4.63 -7.82
C LEU A 150 11.73 4.81 -8.79
N TRP A 151 11.89 3.93 -9.76
CA TRP A 151 12.91 4.08 -10.79
C TRP A 151 12.73 5.40 -11.56
N PHE A 152 11.50 5.75 -11.96
CA PHE A 152 11.23 7.03 -12.63
C PHE A 152 11.48 8.23 -11.69
N LEU A 153 11.17 8.12 -10.41
CA LEU A 153 11.48 9.15 -9.42
C LEU A 153 12.99 9.38 -9.33
N LEU A 154 13.79 8.32 -9.13
CA LEU A 154 15.25 8.39 -9.05
C LEU A 154 15.85 8.99 -10.33
N ARG A 155 15.34 8.60 -11.50
CA ARG A 155 15.72 9.21 -12.79
C ARG A 155 15.38 10.69 -12.86
N SER A 156 14.26 11.10 -12.28
CA SER A 156 13.80 12.50 -12.32
C SER A 156 14.64 13.42 -11.44
N VAL A 157 15.30 12.89 -10.41
CA VAL A 157 16.20 13.65 -9.51
C VAL A 157 17.68 13.56 -9.92
N GLY A 158 17.97 12.92 -11.06
CA GLY A 158 19.30 12.94 -11.66
C GLY A 158 20.15 11.69 -11.46
N ALA A 159 19.64 10.65 -10.77
CA ALA A 159 20.36 9.38 -10.70
C ALA A 159 20.61 8.82 -12.11
N ASP A 160 21.76 8.22 -12.38
CA ASP A 160 21.99 7.54 -13.64
C ASP A 160 21.08 6.29 -13.76
N ARG A 161 20.97 5.73 -14.98
CA ARG A 161 19.99 4.67 -15.26
C ARG A 161 20.31 3.39 -14.49
N LEU A 162 21.57 3.01 -14.43
CA LEU A 162 22.00 1.76 -13.82
C LEU A 162 21.91 1.86 -12.30
N LEU A 163 22.33 2.98 -11.71
CA LEU A 163 22.19 3.24 -10.28
C LEU A 163 20.71 3.23 -9.87
N ALA A 164 19.85 3.93 -10.62
CA ALA A 164 18.42 3.92 -10.34
C ALA A 164 17.80 2.51 -10.43
N PHE A 165 18.23 1.70 -11.41
CA PHE A 165 17.80 0.30 -11.54
C PHE A 165 18.30 -0.54 -10.37
N ALA A 166 19.56 -0.46 -10.01
CA ALA A 166 20.14 -1.23 -8.91
C ALA A 166 19.49 -0.90 -7.57
N LEU A 167 19.25 0.38 -7.27
CA LEU A 167 18.58 0.81 -6.04
C LEU A 167 17.12 0.33 -5.99
N ALA A 168 16.37 0.47 -7.09
CA ALA A 168 15.00 0.00 -7.17
C ALA A 168 14.92 -1.53 -7.04
N ALA A 169 15.80 -2.27 -7.71
CA ALA A 169 15.87 -3.73 -7.60
C ALA A 169 16.26 -4.20 -6.19
N ALA A 170 17.23 -3.54 -5.54
CA ALA A 170 17.62 -3.86 -4.16
C ALA A 170 16.46 -3.69 -3.17
N ILE A 171 15.63 -2.65 -3.34
CA ILE A 171 14.42 -2.47 -2.53
C ILE A 171 13.41 -3.56 -2.83
N ALA A 172 13.19 -3.91 -4.10
CA ALA A 172 12.22 -4.93 -4.50
C ALA A 172 12.49 -6.31 -3.90
N VAL A 173 13.77 -6.68 -3.75
CA VAL A 173 14.17 -7.99 -3.18
C VAL A 173 14.51 -7.94 -1.70
N SER A 174 14.37 -6.78 -1.05
CA SER A 174 14.55 -6.65 0.39
C SER A 174 13.56 -7.55 1.13
N PRO A 175 14.00 -8.37 2.11
CA PRO A 175 13.12 -9.34 2.77
C PRO A 175 11.85 -8.73 3.37
N THR A 176 11.97 -7.56 4.02
CA THR A 176 10.82 -6.87 4.63
C THR A 176 9.83 -6.37 3.57
N VAL A 177 10.34 -5.78 2.47
CA VAL A 177 9.48 -5.29 1.38
C VAL A 177 8.81 -6.44 0.66
N LEU A 178 9.57 -7.52 0.38
CA LEU A 178 9.05 -8.69 -0.29
C LEU A 178 7.98 -9.38 0.55
N HIS A 179 8.20 -9.55 1.86
CA HIS A 179 7.20 -10.12 2.76
C HIS A 179 5.91 -9.31 2.74
N ALA A 180 5.99 -7.99 2.98
CA ALA A 180 4.82 -7.10 2.96
C ALA A 180 4.08 -7.04 1.61
N SER A 181 4.75 -7.39 0.51
CA SER A 181 4.21 -7.35 -0.86
C SER A 181 3.91 -8.75 -1.44
N ALA A 182 4.12 -9.81 -0.68
CA ALA A 182 3.78 -11.18 -1.06
C ALA A 182 2.89 -11.87 -0.02
N THR A 183 2.33 -11.08 0.90
CA THR A 183 1.25 -11.42 1.82
C THR A 183 0.06 -10.49 1.57
N VAL A 184 -1.12 -10.89 2.01
CA VAL A 184 -2.32 -10.04 1.89
C VAL A 184 -2.29 -9.02 3.01
N THR A 185 -1.85 -7.80 2.68
CA THR A 185 -1.80 -6.68 3.64
C THR A 185 -1.81 -5.34 2.91
N ASN A 186 -2.45 -4.34 3.49
CA ASN A 186 -2.47 -2.98 2.95
C ASN A 186 -1.08 -2.29 2.98
N ASP A 187 -0.07 -2.90 3.63
CA ASP A 187 1.33 -2.48 3.58
C ASP A 187 1.92 -2.57 2.17
N ALA A 188 1.42 -3.48 1.34
CA ALA A 188 1.81 -3.62 -0.07
C ALA A 188 1.69 -2.31 -0.87
N THR A 189 0.78 -1.41 -0.48
CA THR A 189 0.57 -0.11 -1.14
C THR A 189 1.64 0.92 -0.82
N SER A 190 2.42 0.76 0.26
CA SER A 190 3.24 1.82 0.84
C SER A 190 4.35 2.31 -0.09
N ILE A 191 5.01 1.41 -0.82
CA ILE A 191 6.06 1.78 -1.80
C ILE A 191 5.46 2.62 -2.93
N LEU A 192 4.32 2.19 -3.49
CA LEU A 192 3.67 2.92 -4.57
C LEU A 192 3.17 4.29 -4.11
N VAL A 193 2.45 4.33 -2.99
CA VAL A 193 1.86 5.57 -2.46
C VAL A 193 2.95 6.56 -2.06
N GLY A 194 3.98 6.13 -1.31
CA GLY A 194 5.08 6.98 -0.90
C GLY A 194 5.84 7.56 -2.10
N THR A 195 6.15 6.71 -3.07
CA THR A 195 6.83 7.14 -4.30
C THR A 195 5.98 8.07 -5.15
N ALA A 196 4.69 7.77 -5.32
CA ALA A 196 3.76 8.59 -6.07
C ALA A 196 3.60 9.98 -5.44
N MET A 197 3.53 10.04 -4.10
CA MET A 197 3.42 11.30 -3.37
C MET A 197 4.62 12.21 -3.64
N VAL A 198 5.85 11.70 -3.45
CA VAL A 198 7.08 12.47 -3.70
C VAL A 198 7.19 12.85 -5.18
N PHE A 199 6.99 11.88 -6.08
CA PHE A 199 7.12 12.12 -7.53
C PHE A 199 6.12 13.17 -8.03
N SER A 200 4.85 13.10 -7.61
CA SER A 200 3.82 14.02 -8.04
C SER A 200 4.07 15.45 -7.54
N VAL A 201 4.54 15.60 -6.29
CA VAL A 201 4.88 16.93 -5.75
C VAL A 201 6.06 17.53 -6.48
N LEU A 202 7.14 16.79 -6.73
CA LEU A 202 8.28 17.28 -7.50
C LEU A 202 7.88 17.68 -8.94
N ARG A 203 6.96 16.93 -9.56
CA ARG A 203 6.43 17.25 -10.90
C ARG A 203 5.51 18.47 -10.88
N TRP A 204 4.70 18.62 -9.85
CA TRP A 204 3.86 19.80 -9.64
C TRP A 204 4.73 21.06 -9.45
N GLU A 205 5.77 21.00 -8.63
CA GLU A 205 6.70 22.12 -8.44
C GLU A 205 7.35 22.54 -9.76
N ARG A 206 7.74 21.60 -10.60
CA ARG A 206 8.29 21.83 -11.94
C ARG A 206 7.23 22.24 -12.97
N ARG A 207 6.00 22.49 -12.53
CA ARG A 207 4.85 22.88 -13.38
C ARG A 207 4.46 21.85 -14.44
N SER A 208 4.86 20.59 -14.29
CA SER A 208 4.56 19.52 -15.25
C SER A 208 3.32 18.71 -14.86
N LEU A 209 2.77 18.90 -13.64
CA LEU A 209 1.50 18.35 -13.19
C LEU A 209 0.64 19.44 -12.52
N PRO A 210 -0.69 19.35 -12.66
CA PRO A 210 -1.62 20.20 -11.92
C PRO A 210 -1.70 19.80 -10.43
N LEU A 211 -2.08 20.74 -9.56
CA LEU A 211 -2.14 20.52 -8.11
C LEU A 211 -3.11 19.41 -7.68
N TRP A 212 -4.19 19.20 -8.42
CA TRP A 212 -5.15 18.16 -8.06
C TRP A 212 -4.53 16.76 -8.06
N VAL A 213 -3.45 16.51 -8.82
CA VAL A 213 -2.79 15.20 -8.85
C VAL A 213 -2.15 14.83 -7.50
N PRO A 214 -1.22 15.64 -6.92
CA PRO A 214 -0.70 15.32 -5.59
C PRO A 214 -1.79 15.37 -4.49
N ALA A 215 -2.82 16.20 -4.61
CA ALA A 215 -3.94 16.21 -3.68
C ALA A 215 -4.77 14.91 -3.75
N ALA A 216 -5.04 14.39 -4.96
CA ALA A 216 -5.72 13.10 -5.14
C ALA A 216 -4.88 11.92 -4.60
N ILE A 217 -3.56 11.95 -4.82
CA ILE A 217 -2.65 10.91 -4.28
C ILE A 217 -2.63 10.97 -2.75
N ALA A 218 -2.67 12.17 -2.14
CA ALA A 218 -2.75 12.32 -0.70
C ALA A 218 -4.08 11.78 -0.12
N ALA A 219 -5.19 12.01 -0.81
CA ALA A 219 -6.48 11.41 -0.45
C ALA A 219 -6.46 9.87 -0.57
N LEU A 220 -5.88 9.33 -1.66
CA LEU A 220 -5.72 7.87 -1.84
C LEU A 220 -4.79 7.27 -0.79
N ALA A 221 -3.73 7.98 -0.38
CA ALA A 221 -2.85 7.55 0.71
C ALA A 221 -3.65 7.31 2.01
N ALA A 222 -4.48 8.28 2.39
CA ALA A 222 -5.36 8.15 3.55
C ALA A 222 -6.41 7.04 3.39
N ALA A 223 -6.95 6.88 2.17
CA ALA A 223 -7.99 5.90 1.86
C ALA A 223 -7.48 4.44 1.78
N THR A 224 -6.18 4.21 1.61
CA THR A 224 -5.60 2.86 1.55
C THR A 224 -5.04 2.40 2.89
N LYS A 225 -4.35 3.27 3.60
CA LYS A 225 -3.79 2.97 4.92
C LYS A 225 -3.47 4.26 5.67
N VAL A 226 -3.85 4.34 6.95
CA VAL A 226 -3.59 5.54 7.78
C VAL A 226 -2.09 5.84 7.89
N THR A 227 -1.22 4.82 7.98
CA THR A 227 0.24 5.02 8.05
C THR A 227 0.84 5.63 6.78
N ASN A 228 0.18 5.52 5.62
CA ASN A 228 0.59 6.21 4.39
C ASN A 228 0.52 7.75 4.52
N LEU A 229 -0.18 8.29 5.53
CA LEU A 229 -0.13 9.72 5.88
C LEU A 229 1.29 10.19 6.26
N LEU A 230 2.19 9.29 6.63
CA LEU A 230 3.61 9.64 6.84
C LEU A 230 4.26 10.17 5.57
N ALA A 231 3.92 9.62 4.40
CA ALA A 231 4.40 10.13 3.12
C ALA A 231 3.84 11.53 2.82
N VAL A 232 2.57 11.77 3.17
CA VAL A 232 1.94 13.10 3.05
C VAL A 232 2.63 14.08 4.00
N ALA A 233 2.82 13.72 5.27
CA ALA A 233 3.50 14.54 6.26
C ALA A 233 4.93 14.90 5.81
N LEU A 234 5.70 13.93 5.31
CA LEU A 234 7.05 14.14 4.79
C LEU A 234 7.07 15.21 3.68
N VAL A 235 6.15 15.13 2.74
CA VAL A 235 6.05 16.08 1.63
C VAL A 235 5.62 17.47 2.12
N LEU A 236 4.70 17.55 3.08
CA LEU A 236 4.32 18.82 3.68
C LEU A 236 5.49 19.48 4.40
N VAL A 237 6.26 18.70 5.19
CA VAL A 237 7.49 19.17 5.84
C VAL A 237 8.50 19.64 4.80
N TYR A 238 8.71 18.86 3.72
CA TYR A 238 9.57 19.26 2.61
C TYR A 238 9.17 20.63 2.03
N LEU A 239 7.89 20.83 1.73
CA LEU A 239 7.40 22.10 1.17
C LEU A 239 7.62 23.28 2.13
N VAL A 240 7.37 23.07 3.43
CA VAL A 240 7.62 24.10 4.46
C VAL A 240 9.12 24.42 4.55
N VAL A 241 9.98 23.41 4.70
CA VAL A 241 11.43 23.58 4.83
C VAL A 241 12.02 24.28 3.60
N ARG A 242 11.57 23.87 2.40
CA ARG A 242 12.04 24.48 1.16
C ARG A 242 11.78 25.98 1.11
N VAL A 243 10.61 26.43 1.53
CA VAL A 243 10.30 27.89 1.54
C VAL A 243 11.08 28.61 2.64
N LEU A 244 11.27 27.99 3.81
CA LEU A 244 12.07 28.56 4.90
C LEU A 244 13.54 28.74 4.51
N ILE A 245 14.10 27.78 3.75
CA ILE A 245 15.50 27.85 3.29
C ILE A 245 15.65 28.81 2.12
N ALA A 246 14.65 28.94 1.24
CA ALA A 246 14.71 29.83 0.08
C ALA A 246 14.68 31.32 0.46
N ASP A 247 14.34 31.67 1.70
CA ASP A 247 14.42 33.04 2.23
C ASP A 247 15.36 33.12 3.45
N PRO A 248 16.68 33.20 3.23
CA PRO A 248 17.68 33.36 4.29
C PRO A 248 17.65 34.76 4.93
N GLY A 249 16.50 35.45 4.91
CA GLY A 249 16.33 36.77 5.50
C GLY A 249 16.79 36.82 6.94
N THR A 250 17.42 37.94 7.33
CA THR A 250 17.98 38.25 8.66
C THR A 250 16.95 38.31 9.80
N ASP A 251 15.68 38.06 9.51
CA ASP A 251 14.59 38.15 10.50
C ASP A 251 14.52 36.84 11.31
N THR A 252 14.84 36.92 12.60
CA THR A 252 14.80 35.81 13.56
C THR A 252 13.40 35.48 14.04
N ASP A 253 12.38 36.29 13.72
CA ASP A 253 11.00 36.07 14.14
C ASP A 253 10.29 35.06 13.22
N VAL A 254 10.07 33.85 13.74
CA VAL A 254 9.38 32.75 13.06
C VAL A 254 7.96 33.13 12.62
N ARG A 255 7.23 33.95 13.41
CA ARG A 255 5.87 34.38 13.05
C ARG A 255 5.86 35.32 11.85
N ARG A 256 6.81 36.23 11.76
CA ARG A 256 6.97 37.12 10.60
C ARG A 256 7.42 36.32 9.35
N ARG A 257 8.29 35.32 9.52
CA ARG A 257 8.66 34.42 8.42
C ARG A 257 7.48 33.63 7.89
N LEU A 258 6.65 33.05 8.79
CA LEU A 258 5.43 32.35 8.39
C LEU A 258 4.40 33.26 7.70
N ARG A 259 4.27 34.52 8.13
CA ARG A 259 3.37 35.47 7.48
C ARG A 259 3.87 35.87 6.09
N ARG A 260 5.17 36.13 5.91
CA ARG A 260 5.78 36.36 4.59
C ARG A 260 5.70 35.13 3.69
N PHE A 261 5.75 33.93 4.27
CA PHE A 261 5.55 32.68 3.58
C PHE A 261 4.17 32.63 2.87
N THR A 262 3.09 32.94 3.57
CA THR A 262 1.76 32.90 2.99
C THR A 262 1.52 33.98 1.94
N GLU A 263 2.19 35.12 2.05
CA GLU A 263 2.05 36.25 1.13
C GLU A 263 2.92 36.08 -0.13
N ARG A 264 4.14 35.55 0.01
CA ARG A 264 5.13 35.49 -1.08
C ARG A 264 5.04 34.26 -1.96
N ASP A 265 4.67 33.11 -1.43
CA ASP A 265 4.48 31.88 -2.20
C ASP A 265 3.08 31.28 -2.02
N ARG A 266 2.10 32.04 -2.52
CA ARG A 266 0.68 31.62 -2.52
C ARG A 266 0.50 30.22 -3.11
N ARG A 267 1.33 29.83 -4.10
CA ARG A 267 1.24 28.54 -4.75
C ARG A 267 1.58 27.40 -3.80
N VAL A 268 2.67 27.53 -3.03
CA VAL A 268 3.07 26.50 -2.05
C VAL A 268 2.07 26.44 -0.90
N SER A 269 1.59 27.57 -0.40
CA SER A 269 0.55 27.62 0.64
C SER A 269 -0.74 26.92 0.21
N VAL A 270 -1.20 27.19 -1.01
CA VAL A 270 -2.36 26.49 -1.61
C VAL A 270 -2.06 25.00 -1.80
N GLY A 271 -0.82 24.63 -2.18
CA GLY A 271 -0.37 23.25 -2.29
C GLY A 271 -0.45 22.51 -0.96
N ILE A 272 0.08 23.10 0.11
CA ILE A 272 0.02 22.53 1.47
C ILE A 272 -1.42 22.34 1.92
N ALA A 273 -2.28 23.36 1.74
CA ALA A 273 -3.69 23.29 2.10
C ALA A 273 -4.45 22.22 1.29
N ALA A 274 -4.21 22.13 -0.02
CA ALA A 274 -4.86 21.12 -0.87
C ALA A 274 -4.42 19.69 -0.54
N ILE A 275 -3.10 19.46 -0.40
CA ILE A 275 -2.53 18.14 -0.11
C ILE A 275 -2.91 17.68 1.30
N GLY A 276 -2.68 18.52 2.30
CA GLY A 276 -3.02 18.22 3.70
C GLY A 276 -4.52 18.13 3.93
N GLY A 277 -5.28 19.03 3.34
CA GLY A 277 -6.74 19.06 3.45
C GLY A 277 -7.42 17.86 2.83
N SER A 278 -6.99 17.42 1.62
CA SER A 278 -7.55 16.24 0.95
C SER A 278 -7.32 14.96 1.76
N ALA A 279 -6.10 14.75 2.26
CA ALA A 279 -5.78 13.62 3.11
C ALA A 279 -6.54 13.67 4.45
N GLY A 280 -6.61 14.85 5.08
CA GLY A 280 -7.31 15.07 6.34
C GLY A 280 -8.81 14.80 6.26
N VAL A 281 -9.47 15.24 5.19
CA VAL A 281 -10.91 14.98 4.98
C VAL A 281 -11.18 13.48 4.88
N VAL A 282 -10.36 12.73 4.13
CA VAL A 282 -10.53 11.28 3.98
C VAL A 282 -10.27 10.57 5.31
N ALA A 283 -9.16 10.91 6.00
CA ALA A 283 -8.80 10.26 7.26
C ALA A 283 -9.84 10.52 8.36
N LEU A 284 -10.30 11.77 8.51
CA LEU A 284 -11.34 12.13 9.49
C LEU A 284 -12.69 11.56 9.12
N GLY A 285 -13.05 11.54 7.82
CA GLY A 285 -14.28 10.91 7.35
C GLY A 285 -14.32 9.43 7.65
N TRP A 286 -13.21 8.72 7.48
CA TRP A 286 -13.11 7.31 7.86
C TRP A 286 -13.19 7.13 9.39
N ALA A 287 -12.40 7.89 10.16
CA ALA A 287 -12.42 7.81 11.62
C ALA A 287 -13.78 8.12 12.27
N ALA A 288 -14.64 8.87 11.57
CA ALA A 288 -16.00 9.15 12.02
C ALA A 288 -17.02 8.07 11.61
N ALA A 289 -16.67 7.21 10.63
CA ALA A 289 -17.53 6.16 10.10
C ALA A 289 -17.20 4.76 10.64
N SER A 290 -15.99 4.55 11.19
CA SER A 290 -15.51 3.31 11.82
C SER A 290 -15.81 3.29 13.32
#